data_bdf0832420c84ce13d31162872e7144b
#
_entry.id   bdf0832420c84ce13d31162872e7144b
#
_cell.length_a   1.000
_cell.length_b   1.000
_cell.length_c   1.000
_cell.angle_alpha   90.00
_cell.angle_beta   90.00
_cell.angle_gamma   90.00
#
_symmetry.space_group_name_H-M   'P 1'
#
loop_
_entity.id
_entity.type
_entity.pdbx_description
1 polymer ?
#
loop_
_entity_poly.entity_id
_entity_poly.type
_entity_poly.pdbx_seq_one_letter_code
_entity_poly.pdbx_strand_id
1 'polypeptide(L)'
;MTTFDPPATTLTDSASGNIVAPPVPAYRSSSLPDIDYDAHPAYGGTCPAVTLYERLHALRVFAKSFIFVTIRRVVDYENMPLLSKEAGGGRLNFASAIHYITMFASIRAQRFLRTLIGTRRAAKPTNVTLFERIKSDGVACMTLSEDEMVNVRQVIAPCFAKLDERRAAIPVERRKFDDNVYWCTRSRDSKVFETIEAVFRQHGITDVASAYLGRPVRVKHVNPQINDDNYTFWKKQFADTDVPDPWSTYLHIDATYGMLKCALYLHDIGPDGGPFCYVRGSHHAKVGWFEGMVRRTNDFCGFSGRKPEARKKFMALPRMLRKKADFGADVLDDSAASKSVREAHFAATSNYGNCVLFDGHGIHRGGMVNKGERRCVFVLLAEV
;
A
#
# COMPACT_ATOMS: atom_id res chain seq x y z
N MET A 1 -19.79 -9.43 -18.64
CA MET A 1 -18.32 -9.50 -18.53
C MET A 1 -17.74 -8.95 -19.81
N THR A 2 -17.44 -7.67 -19.86
CA THR A 2 -16.75 -7.04 -21.00
C THR A 2 -15.27 -7.14 -20.75
N THR A 3 -14.61 -8.00 -21.51
CA THR A 3 -13.14 -8.11 -21.56
C THR A 3 -12.59 -6.81 -22.12
N PHE A 4 -11.72 -6.17 -21.37
CA PHE A 4 -10.99 -4.99 -21.81
C PHE A 4 -9.74 -5.49 -22.52
N ASP A 5 -9.75 -5.52 -23.86
CA ASP A 5 -8.54 -5.68 -24.66
C ASP A 5 -7.82 -4.33 -24.72
N PRO A 6 -6.61 -4.19 -24.17
CA PRO A 6 -5.80 -3.01 -24.40
C PRO A 6 -5.31 -3.05 -25.86
N PRO A 7 -5.22 -1.90 -26.53
CA PRO A 7 -4.67 -1.84 -27.90
C PRO A 7 -3.23 -2.36 -27.89
N ALA A 8 -2.95 -3.33 -28.74
CA ALA A 8 -1.62 -3.88 -28.99
C ALA A 8 -0.73 -2.80 -29.62
N THR A 9 0.06 -2.14 -28.80
CA THR A 9 1.16 -1.29 -29.28
C THR A 9 2.45 -2.05 -29.09
N THR A 10 3.02 -2.52 -30.18
CA THR A 10 4.38 -3.08 -30.24
C THR A 10 5.38 -2.01 -29.85
N LEU A 11 5.91 -2.11 -28.63
CA LEU A 11 7.03 -1.30 -28.15
C LEU A 11 8.32 -2.10 -28.40
N THR A 12 9.00 -1.78 -29.49
CA THR A 12 10.38 -2.22 -29.75
C THR A 12 11.32 -1.14 -29.23
N ASP A 13 11.87 -1.33 -28.03
CA ASP A 13 13.25 -0.97 -27.69
C ASP A 13 13.61 -1.50 -26.30
N SER A 14 14.07 -2.75 -26.23
CA SER A 14 14.34 -3.45 -24.97
C SER A 14 15.83 -3.53 -24.61
N ALA A 15 16.71 -2.84 -25.34
CA ALA A 15 18.17 -3.01 -25.16
C ALA A 15 18.82 -2.04 -24.17
N SER A 16 18.11 -1.06 -23.60
CA SER A 16 18.75 0.00 -22.79
C SER A 16 18.24 0.16 -21.36
N GLY A 17 17.45 -0.78 -20.80
CA GLY A 17 16.85 -0.62 -19.47
C GLY A 17 15.90 0.58 -19.37
N ASN A 18 15.36 1.02 -20.48
CA ASN A 18 14.54 2.22 -20.57
C ASN A 18 13.20 2.05 -19.86
N ILE A 19 12.85 3.03 -19.05
CA ILE A 19 11.56 3.13 -18.38
C ILE A 19 10.48 3.37 -19.42
N VAL A 20 9.56 2.43 -19.56
CA VAL A 20 8.42 2.56 -20.45
C VAL A 20 7.33 3.36 -19.75
N ALA A 21 6.91 4.46 -20.38
CA ALA A 21 5.80 5.25 -19.87
C ALA A 21 4.46 4.51 -20.10
N PRO A 22 3.62 4.39 -19.08
CA PRO A 22 2.27 3.87 -19.30
C PRO A 22 1.47 4.79 -20.23
N PRO A 23 0.68 4.23 -21.15
CA PRO A 23 -0.08 5.01 -22.15
C PRO A 23 -1.36 5.66 -21.61
N VAL A 24 -1.55 5.67 -20.27
CA VAL A 24 -2.76 6.21 -19.65
C VAL A 24 -2.56 7.65 -19.16
N PRO A 25 -3.62 8.49 -19.19
CA PRO A 25 -3.56 9.86 -18.70
C PRO A 25 -3.30 9.91 -17.17
N ALA A 26 -2.81 11.03 -16.70
CA ALA A 26 -2.68 11.27 -15.26
C ALA A 26 -4.04 11.60 -14.62
N TYR A 27 -4.20 11.21 -13.37
CA TYR A 27 -5.34 11.55 -12.54
C TYR A 27 -5.47 13.09 -12.42
N ARG A 28 -6.62 13.62 -12.76
CA ARG A 28 -6.82 15.07 -12.88
C ARG A 28 -7.39 15.72 -11.63
N SER A 29 -7.97 14.94 -10.72
CA SER A 29 -8.55 15.49 -9.49
C SER A 29 -7.46 15.87 -8.49
N SER A 30 -7.63 17.01 -7.85
CA SER A 30 -6.76 17.44 -6.75
C SER A 30 -7.10 16.79 -5.40
N SER A 31 -8.17 15.99 -5.34
CA SER A 31 -8.63 15.28 -4.14
C SER A 31 -8.80 13.79 -4.41
N LEU A 32 -8.83 12.97 -3.37
CA LEU A 32 -9.25 11.58 -3.48
C LEU A 32 -10.74 11.48 -3.88
N PRO A 33 -11.18 10.34 -4.45
CA PRO A 33 -12.59 10.11 -4.74
C PRO A 33 -13.46 10.38 -3.51
N ASP A 34 -14.50 11.17 -3.68
CA ASP A 34 -15.52 11.40 -2.65
C ASP A 34 -16.68 10.43 -2.86
N ILE A 35 -17.05 9.74 -1.79
CA ILE A 35 -18.07 8.71 -1.80
C ILE A 35 -19.22 9.15 -0.93
N ASP A 36 -20.41 9.23 -1.53
CA ASP A 36 -21.64 9.45 -0.78
C ASP A 36 -22.10 8.14 -0.14
N TYR A 37 -21.63 7.91 1.08
CA TYR A 37 -21.99 6.71 1.85
C TYR A 37 -23.47 6.65 2.22
N ASP A 38 -24.19 7.77 2.29
CA ASP A 38 -25.62 7.78 2.61
C ASP A 38 -26.44 7.28 1.41
N ALA A 39 -25.96 7.53 0.18
CA ALA A 39 -26.58 7.03 -1.05
C ALA A 39 -26.04 5.65 -1.49
N HIS A 40 -24.93 5.17 -0.90
CA HIS A 40 -24.31 3.91 -1.31
C HIS A 40 -25.17 2.71 -0.90
N PRO A 41 -25.52 1.78 -1.82
CA PRO A 41 -26.44 0.66 -1.53
C PRO A 41 -26.01 -0.20 -0.33
N ALA A 42 -24.72 -0.47 -0.19
CA ALA A 42 -24.19 -1.28 0.91
C ALA A 42 -24.16 -0.57 2.27
N TYR A 43 -24.33 0.73 2.32
CA TYR A 43 -24.29 1.54 3.54
C TYR A 43 -25.63 2.20 3.84
N GLY A 44 -26.19 2.97 2.91
CA GLY A 44 -27.42 3.73 3.12
C GLY A 44 -28.69 2.88 3.08
N GLY A 45 -28.76 1.91 2.15
CA GLY A 45 -29.97 1.11 1.93
C GLY A 45 -30.12 -0.10 2.86
N THR A 46 -29.02 -0.67 3.34
CA THR A 46 -29.03 -1.92 4.12
C THR A 46 -28.60 -1.77 5.57
N CYS A 47 -28.14 -0.58 5.96
CA CYS A 47 -27.68 -0.36 7.33
C CYS A 47 -28.88 -0.20 8.27
N PRO A 48 -29.04 -1.04 9.32
CA PRO A 48 -30.11 -0.87 10.31
C PRO A 48 -30.02 0.50 10.97
N ALA A 49 -31.16 1.02 11.44
CA ALA A 49 -31.21 2.28 12.18
C ALA A 49 -30.19 2.28 13.34
N VAL A 50 -29.37 3.32 13.39
CA VAL A 50 -28.29 3.44 14.38
C VAL A 50 -28.83 4.14 15.64
N THR A 51 -28.78 3.47 16.77
CA THR A 51 -29.18 4.01 18.07
C THR A 51 -28.18 5.06 18.59
N LEU A 52 -28.60 5.89 19.52
CA LEU A 52 -27.72 6.86 20.20
C LEU A 52 -26.55 6.15 20.89
N TYR A 53 -26.82 5.01 21.53
CA TYR A 53 -25.77 4.20 22.17
C TYR A 53 -24.70 3.75 21.18
N GLU A 54 -25.09 3.25 20.02
CA GLU A 54 -24.17 2.81 18.96
C GLU A 54 -23.34 3.99 18.40
N ARG A 55 -23.95 5.18 18.26
CA ARG A 55 -23.22 6.39 17.86
C ARG A 55 -22.14 6.77 18.88
N LEU A 56 -22.49 6.78 20.16
CA LEU A 56 -21.56 7.10 21.25
C LEU A 56 -20.47 6.04 21.35
N HIS A 57 -20.82 4.75 21.18
CA HIS A 57 -19.85 3.66 21.19
C HIS A 57 -18.87 3.77 20.01
N ALA A 58 -19.35 3.99 18.79
CA ALA A 58 -18.50 4.15 17.60
C ALA A 58 -17.57 5.35 17.75
N LEU A 59 -18.06 6.49 18.24
CA LEU A 59 -17.23 7.67 18.52
C LEU A 59 -16.15 7.38 19.56
N ARG A 60 -16.48 6.66 20.63
CA ARG A 60 -15.50 6.27 21.66
C ARG A 60 -14.38 5.39 21.08
N VAL A 61 -14.75 4.37 20.27
CA VAL A 61 -13.79 3.49 19.61
C VAL A 61 -12.93 4.29 18.63
N PHE A 62 -13.56 5.16 17.83
CA PHE A 62 -12.86 6.02 16.89
C PHE A 62 -11.88 6.96 17.62
N ALA A 63 -12.30 7.68 18.63
CA ALA A 63 -11.48 8.64 19.37
C ALA A 63 -10.25 7.95 20.01
N LYS A 64 -10.46 6.79 20.64
CA LYS A 64 -9.35 5.98 21.18
C LYS A 64 -8.37 5.58 20.08
N SER A 65 -8.88 5.10 18.96
CA SER A 65 -8.06 4.70 17.81
C SER A 65 -7.36 5.87 17.15
N PHE A 66 -8.03 7.04 17.07
CA PHE A 66 -7.45 8.26 16.53
C PHE A 66 -6.23 8.74 17.33
N ILE A 67 -6.35 8.73 18.66
CA ILE A 67 -5.21 9.05 19.56
C ILE A 67 -4.06 8.07 19.29
N PHE A 68 -4.36 6.78 19.23
CA PHE A 68 -3.35 5.76 18.99
C PHE A 68 -2.67 5.89 17.62
N VAL A 69 -3.46 6.09 16.55
CA VAL A 69 -2.96 6.30 15.19
C VAL A 69 -2.14 7.59 15.10
N THR A 70 -2.55 8.65 15.82
CA THR A 70 -1.78 9.89 15.90
C THR A 70 -0.43 9.65 16.54
N ILE A 71 -0.38 8.96 17.67
CA ILE A 71 0.87 8.60 18.34
C ILE A 71 1.75 7.77 17.39
N ARG A 72 1.21 6.74 16.74
CA ARG A 72 1.96 5.92 15.77
C ARG A 72 2.49 6.69 14.57
N ARG A 73 1.74 7.67 14.06
CA ARG A 73 2.19 8.51 12.94
C ARG A 73 3.36 9.39 13.36
N VAL A 74 3.37 9.76 14.61
CA VAL A 74 4.30 10.70 15.17
C VAL A 74 5.59 9.98 15.60
N VAL A 75 5.47 8.77 16.08
CA VAL A 75 6.57 7.86 16.39
C VAL A 75 6.78 6.93 15.20
N ASP A 76 7.99 6.88 14.68
CA ASP A 76 8.36 6.03 13.56
C ASP A 76 7.96 4.57 13.84
N TYR A 77 7.19 3.98 12.94
CA TYR A 77 6.56 2.65 13.09
C TYR A 77 7.55 1.54 13.51
N GLU A 78 8.81 1.68 13.12
CA GLU A 78 9.83 0.66 13.36
C GLU A 78 10.50 0.74 14.74
N ASN A 79 10.42 1.90 15.38
CA ASN A 79 10.93 2.07 16.73
C ASN A 79 9.88 1.73 17.79
N MET A 80 8.78 1.05 17.42
CA MET A 80 7.70 0.66 18.31
C MET A 80 7.49 -0.86 18.42
N PRO A 81 8.49 -1.66 18.81
CA PRO A 81 8.26 -3.07 19.11
C PRO A 81 7.26 -3.28 20.27
N LEU A 82 7.06 -2.26 21.10
CA LEU A 82 6.20 -2.30 22.29
C LEU A 82 4.71 -2.05 22.04
N LEU A 83 4.30 -1.68 20.81
CA LEU A 83 2.89 -1.56 20.43
C LEU A 83 2.43 -2.71 19.51
N SER A 84 3.27 -3.71 19.30
CA SER A 84 2.87 -4.94 18.63
C SER A 84 1.80 -5.68 19.44
N LYS A 85 1.04 -6.54 18.77
CA LYS A 85 0.08 -7.45 19.45
C LYS A 85 0.73 -8.29 20.55
N GLU A 86 2.03 -8.53 20.47
CA GLU A 86 2.83 -9.28 21.43
C GLU A 86 3.02 -8.53 22.77
N ALA A 87 2.98 -7.21 22.77
CA ALA A 87 2.93 -6.40 23.97
C ALA A 87 1.53 -6.41 24.64
N GLY A 88 0.73 -7.43 24.34
CA GLY A 88 -0.53 -7.68 25.04
C GLY A 88 -1.64 -6.70 24.68
N GLY A 89 -1.84 -6.33 23.43
CA GLY A 89 -3.06 -5.68 22.81
C GLY A 89 -3.97 -4.88 23.75
N GLY A 90 -3.46 -4.68 24.92
CA GLY A 90 -4.17 -4.25 26.06
C GLY A 90 -4.00 -2.76 26.30
N ARG A 91 -4.54 -2.10 26.89
CA ARG A 91 -4.79 -0.83 27.53
C ARG A 91 -3.54 0.07 27.45
N LEU A 92 -3.56 1.05 26.56
CA LEU A 92 -2.75 2.24 26.73
C LEU A 92 -2.99 2.76 28.17
N ASN A 93 -2.06 2.50 29.06
CA ASN A 93 -2.08 3.14 30.37
C ASN A 93 -1.40 4.52 30.23
N PHE A 94 -1.67 5.39 31.18
CA PHE A 94 -1.18 6.77 31.19
C PHE A 94 0.37 6.85 31.14
N ALA A 95 1.05 5.93 31.82
CA ALA A 95 2.51 5.85 31.86
C ALA A 95 3.09 5.50 30.46
N SER A 96 2.47 4.54 29.73
CA SER A 96 2.86 4.22 28.36
C SER A 96 2.66 5.41 27.43
N ALA A 97 1.57 6.15 27.57
CA ALA A 97 1.31 7.34 26.76
C ALA A 97 2.37 8.43 26.99
N ILE A 98 2.75 8.70 28.23
CA ILE A 98 3.82 9.66 28.57
C ILE A 98 5.16 9.20 28.00
N HIS A 99 5.50 7.94 28.17
CA HIS A 99 6.75 7.38 27.63
C HIS A 99 6.82 7.58 26.11
N TYR A 100 5.74 7.31 25.38
CA TYR A 100 5.69 7.52 23.94
C TYR A 100 5.76 8.99 23.53
N ILE A 101 5.11 9.89 24.26
CA ILE A 101 5.18 11.33 24.00
C ILE A 101 6.61 11.85 24.21
N THR A 102 7.29 11.43 25.28
CA THR A 102 8.67 11.85 25.54
C THR A 102 9.66 11.29 24.53
N MET A 103 9.53 10.02 24.17
CA MET A 103 10.33 9.40 23.11
C MET A 103 10.11 10.12 21.77
N PHE A 104 8.87 10.44 21.45
CA PHE A 104 8.52 11.20 20.27
C PHE A 104 9.12 12.61 20.25
N ALA A 105 8.99 13.36 21.33
CA ALA A 105 9.57 14.69 21.42
C ALA A 105 11.10 14.64 21.22
N SER A 106 11.75 13.63 21.76
CA SER A 106 13.19 13.37 21.56
C SER A 106 13.54 13.10 20.09
N ILE A 107 12.81 12.21 19.42
CA ILE A 107 13.04 11.90 17.99
C ILE A 107 12.80 13.15 17.11
N ARG A 108 11.74 13.91 17.38
CA ARG A 108 11.47 15.17 16.65
C ARG A 108 12.56 16.22 16.89
N ALA A 109 13.01 16.38 18.13
CA ALA A 109 14.10 17.28 18.45
C ALA A 109 15.40 16.87 17.73
N GLN A 110 15.73 15.58 17.73
CA GLN A 110 16.89 15.07 16.99
C GLN A 110 16.77 15.31 15.47
N ARG A 111 15.60 15.08 14.88
CA ARG A 111 15.36 15.35 13.46
C ARG A 111 15.48 16.83 13.14
N PHE A 112 14.91 17.69 13.98
CA PHE A 112 15.00 19.14 13.84
C PHE A 112 16.47 19.61 13.94
N LEU A 113 17.22 19.12 14.92
CA LEU A 113 18.65 19.42 15.06
C LEU A 113 19.47 18.94 13.86
N ARG A 114 19.19 17.72 13.34
CA ARG A 114 19.84 17.22 12.10
C ARG A 114 19.53 18.11 10.89
N THR A 115 18.32 18.64 10.79
CA THR A 115 17.92 19.57 9.73
C THR A 115 18.65 20.90 9.87
N LEU A 116 18.77 21.44 11.09
CA LEU A 116 19.49 22.69 11.37
C LEU A 116 21.01 22.57 11.13
N ILE A 117 21.60 21.45 11.48
CA ILE A 117 23.04 21.21 11.31
C ILE A 117 23.41 20.93 9.85
N GLY A 118 22.41 20.86 8.95
CA GLY A 118 22.64 20.73 7.50
C GLY A 118 23.28 19.40 7.08
N THR A 119 23.31 18.42 7.97
CA THR A 119 23.93 17.14 7.70
C THR A 119 23.02 16.26 6.84
N ARG A 120 23.44 16.09 5.60
CA ARG A 120 22.95 15.20 4.55
C ARG A 120 21.78 15.74 3.72
N ARG A 121 22.13 16.62 2.77
CA ARG A 121 21.30 16.78 1.56
C ARG A 121 21.17 15.41 0.91
N ALA A 122 19.94 15.04 0.53
CA ALA A 122 19.74 13.88 -0.32
C ALA A 122 20.66 13.99 -1.54
N ALA A 123 21.31 12.90 -1.90
CA ALA A 123 22.14 12.85 -3.10
C ALA A 123 21.31 13.25 -4.32
N LYS A 124 21.95 13.87 -5.32
CA LYS A 124 21.29 14.06 -6.61
C LYS A 124 20.95 12.66 -7.17
N PRO A 125 19.76 12.48 -7.78
CA PRO A 125 19.39 11.19 -8.34
C PRO A 125 20.36 10.82 -9.46
N THR A 126 20.95 9.64 -9.40
CA THR A 126 21.81 9.12 -10.47
C THR A 126 20.97 8.71 -11.67
N ASN A 127 19.74 8.23 -11.44
CA ASN A 127 18.77 7.90 -12.48
C ASN A 127 17.69 8.99 -12.57
N VAL A 128 17.97 10.02 -13.37
CA VAL A 128 17.10 11.19 -13.54
C VAL A 128 15.74 10.81 -14.14
N THR A 129 15.73 9.89 -15.11
CA THR A 129 14.50 9.45 -15.77
C THR A 129 13.56 8.78 -14.79
N LEU A 130 14.07 7.87 -13.95
CA LEU A 130 13.30 7.21 -12.90
C LEU A 130 12.76 8.23 -11.89
N PHE A 131 13.57 9.21 -11.50
CA PHE A 131 13.19 10.26 -10.57
C PHE A 131 12.03 11.12 -11.11
N GLU A 132 12.14 11.61 -12.35
CA GLU A 132 11.09 12.42 -12.95
C GLU A 132 9.78 11.64 -13.12
N ARG A 133 9.87 10.33 -13.42
CA ARG A 133 8.68 9.46 -13.48
C ARG A 133 7.98 9.30 -12.13
N ILE A 134 8.71 8.99 -11.08
CA ILE A 134 8.12 8.90 -9.73
C ILE A 134 7.51 10.24 -9.32
N LYS A 135 8.19 11.34 -9.65
CA LYS A 135 7.71 12.68 -9.33
C LYS A 135 6.45 13.07 -10.09
N SER A 136 6.33 12.74 -11.38
CA SER A 136 5.17 13.08 -12.21
C SER A 136 4.01 12.12 -12.03
N ASP A 137 4.28 10.84 -11.99
CA ASP A 137 3.29 9.78 -12.13
C ASP A 137 2.99 9.05 -10.83
N GLY A 138 3.92 9.09 -9.87
CA GLY A 138 3.86 8.34 -8.62
C GLY A 138 4.23 6.87 -8.78
N VAL A 139 4.43 6.41 -10.01
CA VAL A 139 4.81 5.04 -10.36
C VAL A 139 5.79 5.04 -11.52
N ALA A 140 6.80 4.17 -11.45
CA ALA A 140 7.72 3.92 -12.54
C ALA A 140 8.08 2.44 -12.61
N CYS A 141 8.19 1.93 -13.84
CA CYS A 141 8.58 0.56 -14.10
C CYS A 141 9.97 0.55 -14.74
N MET A 142 10.73 -0.49 -14.46
CA MET A 142 12.02 -0.75 -15.08
C MET A 142 12.27 -2.26 -15.19
N THR A 143 13.17 -2.64 -16.08
CA THR A 143 13.59 -4.03 -16.25
C THR A 143 14.94 -4.22 -15.60
N LEU A 144 15.01 -5.13 -14.64
CA LEU A 144 16.25 -5.70 -14.13
C LEU A 144 16.68 -6.83 -15.06
N SER A 145 17.99 -6.99 -15.25
CA SER A 145 18.53 -8.05 -16.11
C SER A 145 18.20 -9.44 -15.58
N GLU A 146 18.24 -10.43 -16.46
CA GLU A 146 17.95 -11.82 -16.05
C GLU A 146 18.99 -12.32 -15.03
N ASP A 147 20.26 -11.96 -15.15
CA ASP A 147 21.30 -12.33 -14.19
C ASP A 147 21.01 -11.75 -12.78
N GLU A 148 20.56 -10.49 -12.71
CA GLU A 148 20.15 -9.89 -11.44
C GLU A 148 18.93 -10.60 -10.86
N MET A 149 17.96 -10.94 -11.71
CA MET A 149 16.76 -11.64 -11.28
C MET A 149 17.05 -13.08 -10.87
N VAL A 150 18.00 -13.78 -11.50
CA VAL A 150 18.49 -15.09 -11.06
C VAL A 150 19.07 -14.98 -9.66
N ASN A 151 19.93 -14.01 -9.40
CA ASN A 151 20.52 -13.78 -8.08
C ASN A 151 19.44 -13.48 -7.03
N VAL A 152 18.46 -12.61 -7.34
CA VAL A 152 17.35 -12.30 -6.45
C VAL A 152 16.52 -13.56 -6.16
N ARG A 153 16.14 -14.32 -7.19
CA ARG A 153 15.39 -15.59 -7.03
C ARG A 153 16.14 -16.58 -6.15
N GLN A 154 17.44 -16.73 -6.35
CA GLN A 154 18.27 -17.65 -5.58
C GLN A 154 18.30 -17.32 -4.08
N VAL A 155 18.53 -16.04 -3.72
CA VAL A 155 18.62 -15.65 -2.29
C VAL A 155 17.27 -15.67 -1.60
N ILE A 156 16.16 -15.50 -2.34
CA ILE A 156 14.80 -15.43 -1.78
C ILE A 156 14.10 -16.80 -1.76
N ALA A 157 14.59 -17.79 -2.49
CA ALA A 157 13.99 -19.13 -2.58
C ALA A 157 13.72 -19.78 -1.21
N PRO A 158 14.61 -19.70 -0.20
CA PRO A 158 14.32 -20.24 1.13
C PRO A 158 13.11 -19.58 1.83
N CYS A 159 12.85 -18.31 1.54
CA CYS A 159 11.69 -17.60 2.09
C CYS A 159 10.40 -18.12 1.47
N PHE A 160 10.38 -18.36 0.16
CA PHE A 160 9.24 -18.96 -0.53
C PHE A 160 8.99 -20.40 -0.12
N ALA A 161 10.03 -21.21 0.08
CA ALA A 161 9.88 -22.58 0.58
C ALA A 161 9.12 -22.60 1.92
N LYS A 162 9.46 -21.70 2.85
CA LYS A 162 8.73 -21.55 4.12
C LYS A 162 7.29 -21.07 3.96
N LEU A 163 7.01 -20.21 2.95
CA LEU A 163 5.66 -19.80 2.63
C LEU A 163 4.85 -20.98 2.06
N ASP A 164 5.44 -21.74 1.15
CA ASP A 164 4.79 -22.91 0.56
C ASP A 164 4.44 -23.97 1.63
N GLU A 165 5.39 -24.25 2.54
CA GLU A 165 5.15 -25.15 3.68
C GLU A 165 3.99 -24.66 4.57
N ARG A 166 4.01 -23.37 4.95
CA ARG A 166 2.95 -22.75 5.75
C ARG A 166 1.59 -22.86 5.05
N ARG A 167 1.55 -22.52 3.77
CA ARG A 167 0.33 -22.54 2.96
C ARG A 167 -0.22 -23.96 2.78
N ALA A 168 0.65 -24.96 2.64
CA ALA A 168 0.25 -26.34 2.55
C ALA A 168 -0.40 -26.86 3.86
N ALA A 169 0.02 -26.32 5.00
CA ALA A 169 -0.53 -26.69 6.31
C ALA A 169 -1.89 -26.02 6.63
N ILE A 170 -2.31 -24.99 5.84
CA ILE A 170 -3.52 -24.21 6.13
C ILE A 170 -4.51 -24.36 4.97
N PRO A 171 -5.76 -24.84 5.24
CA PRO A 171 -6.82 -24.86 4.23
C PRO A 171 -7.03 -23.47 3.61
N VAL A 172 -7.30 -23.42 2.31
CA VAL A 172 -7.40 -22.17 1.53
C VAL A 172 -8.36 -21.17 2.17
N GLU A 173 -9.52 -21.67 2.64
CA GLU A 173 -10.59 -20.85 3.22
C GLU A 173 -10.19 -20.21 4.56
N ARG A 174 -9.16 -20.74 5.21
CA ARG A 174 -8.66 -20.26 6.51
C ARG A 174 -7.42 -19.38 6.40
N ARG A 175 -6.81 -19.29 5.19
CA ARG A 175 -5.60 -18.49 4.99
C ARG A 175 -5.88 -17.02 5.23
N LYS A 176 -4.97 -16.39 5.96
CA LYS A 176 -4.95 -14.94 6.24
C LYS A 176 -3.86 -14.28 5.41
N PHE A 177 -3.82 -12.95 5.43
CA PHE A 177 -2.77 -12.18 4.75
C PHE A 177 -1.37 -12.64 5.17
N ASP A 178 -1.11 -12.77 6.45
CA ASP A 178 0.22 -13.16 6.98
C ASP A 178 0.64 -14.59 6.58
N ASP A 179 -0.31 -15.44 6.17
CA ASP A 179 0.01 -16.80 5.69
C ASP A 179 0.60 -16.79 4.28
N ASN A 180 0.41 -15.68 3.55
CA ASN A 180 0.89 -15.45 2.20
C ASN A 180 2.09 -14.50 2.13
N VAL A 181 2.59 -14.02 3.26
CA VAL A 181 3.71 -13.07 3.34
C VAL A 181 4.79 -13.60 4.27
N TYR A 182 6.04 -13.54 3.79
CA TYR A 182 7.20 -13.80 4.64
C TYR A 182 7.86 -12.46 4.99
N TRP A 183 8.04 -12.22 6.28
CA TRP A 183 8.67 -11.02 6.80
C TRP A 183 10.16 -11.25 6.98
N CYS A 184 10.98 -10.81 6.03
CA CYS A 184 12.43 -10.89 6.15
C CYS A 184 12.93 -9.94 7.24
N THR A 185 13.92 -10.40 8.01
CA THR A 185 14.64 -9.57 8.99
C THR A 185 16.13 -9.52 8.65
N ARG A 186 16.79 -8.37 8.85
CA ARG A 186 18.23 -8.23 8.52
C ARG A 186 19.10 -9.22 9.27
N SER A 187 18.78 -9.54 10.51
CA SER A 187 19.56 -10.47 11.31
C SER A 187 19.50 -11.91 10.81
N ARG A 188 18.36 -12.32 10.27
CA ARG A 188 18.14 -13.69 9.79
C ARG A 188 18.39 -13.85 8.30
N ASP A 189 18.03 -12.84 7.53
CA ASP A 189 17.94 -12.90 6.07
C ASP A 189 18.89 -11.87 5.42
N SER A 190 20.11 -11.67 6.00
CA SER A 190 21.05 -10.60 5.61
C SER A 190 21.39 -10.62 4.12
N LYS A 191 21.63 -11.81 3.54
CA LYS A 191 21.94 -11.96 2.12
C LYS A 191 20.83 -11.45 1.20
N VAL A 192 19.55 -11.59 1.61
CA VAL A 192 18.41 -11.05 0.85
C VAL A 192 18.50 -9.52 0.79
N PHE A 193 18.76 -8.87 1.93
CA PHE A 193 18.92 -7.42 2.00
C PHE A 193 20.13 -6.95 1.20
N GLU A 194 21.27 -7.59 1.35
CA GLU A 194 22.53 -7.25 0.66
C GLU A 194 22.35 -7.32 -0.86
N THR A 195 21.74 -8.41 -1.36
CA THR A 195 21.50 -8.59 -2.80
C THR A 195 20.55 -7.52 -3.35
N ILE A 196 19.41 -7.29 -2.68
CA ILE A 196 18.43 -6.27 -3.12
C ILE A 196 19.05 -4.87 -3.05
N GLU A 197 19.79 -4.55 -2.00
CA GLU A 197 20.47 -3.26 -1.87
C GLU A 197 21.55 -3.06 -2.95
N ALA A 198 22.27 -4.12 -3.34
CA ALA A 198 23.24 -4.04 -4.42
C ALA A 198 22.56 -3.74 -5.76
N VAL A 199 21.50 -4.48 -6.11
CA VAL A 199 20.71 -4.24 -7.33
C VAL A 199 20.12 -2.82 -7.32
N PHE A 200 19.53 -2.39 -6.22
CA PHE A 200 18.92 -1.07 -6.12
C PHE A 200 19.94 0.06 -6.24
N ARG A 201 21.14 -0.14 -5.72
CA ARG A 201 22.24 0.83 -5.88
C ARG A 201 22.72 0.89 -7.32
N GLN A 202 22.89 -0.26 -7.98
CA GLN A 202 23.33 -0.33 -9.38
C GLN A 202 22.38 0.44 -10.32
N HIS A 203 21.08 0.35 -10.10
CA HIS A 203 20.06 1.04 -10.88
C HIS A 203 19.72 2.45 -10.39
N GLY A 204 20.37 2.94 -9.33
CA GLY A 204 20.13 4.27 -8.74
C GLY A 204 18.79 4.38 -8.01
N ILE A 205 18.09 3.27 -7.71
CA ILE A 205 16.78 3.28 -7.06
C ILE A 205 16.86 3.90 -5.66
N THR A 206 17.90 3.57 -4.89
CA THR A 206 18.11 4.13 -3.55
C THR A 206 18.35 5.65 -3.60
N ASP A 207 19.11 6.12 -4.60
CA ASP A 207 19.38 7.55 -4.78
C ASP A 207 18.12 8.30 -5.20
N VAL A 208 17.35 7.72 -6.13
CA VAL A 208 16.04 8.26 -6.54
C VAL A 208 15.10 8.37 -5.34
N ALA A 209 14.98 7.31 -4.54
CA ALA A 209 14.15 7.31 -3.35
C ALA A 209 14.61 8.36 -2.34
N SER A 210 15.94 8.50 -2.14
CA SER A 210 16.52 9.50 -1.25
C SER A 210 16.25 10.94 -1.73
N ALA A 211 16.42 11.19 -3.03
CA ALA A 211 16.14 12.50 -3.63
C ALA A 211 14.64 12.84 -3.57
N TYR A 212 13.76 11.86 -3.87
CA TYR A 212 12.30 12.03 -3.84
C TYR A 212 11.79 12.34 -2.43
N LEU A 213 12.27 11.59 -1.43
CA LEU A 213 11.87 11.78 -0.02
C LEU A 213 12.62 12.91 0.67
N GLY A 214 13.63 13.52 0.01
CA GLY A 214 14.43 14.61 0.55
C GLY A 214 15.36 14.22 1.72
N ARG A 215 15.68 12.93 1.86
CA ARG A 215 16.45 12.37 2.98
C ARG A 215 17.06 11.02 2.61
N PRO A 216 18.20 10.64 3.25
CA PRO A 216 18.79 9.32 3.01
C PRO A 216 17.84 8.20 3.35
N VAL A 217 17.73 7.23 2.46
CA VAL A 217 16.93 6.03 2.66
C VAL A 217 17.73 4.76 2.45
N ARG A 218 17.23 3.67 2.98
CA ARG A 218 17.72 2.30 2.73
C ARG A 218 16.57 1.34 2.54
N VAL A 219 16.87 0.12 2.13
CA VAL A 219 15.93 -0.99 2.17
C VAL A 219 15.60 -1.29 3.64
N LYS A 220 14.34 -1.12 4.00
CA LYS A 220 13.86 -1.27 5.37
C LYS A 220 13.16 -2.60 5.58
N HIS A 221 12.29 -3.00 4.66
CA HIS A 221 11.59 -4.27 4.66
C HIS A 221 11.71 -4.96 3.32
N VAL A 222 11.78 -6.27 3.37
CA VAL A 222 11.71 -7.16 2.20
C VAL A 222 10.69 -8.23 2.52
N ASN A 223 9.64 -8.29 1.73
CA ASN A 223 8.48 -9.14 1.99
C ASN A 223 8.13 -9.98 0.76
N PRO A 224 8.66 -11.20 0.63
CA PRO A 224 8.17 -12.18 -0.32
C PRO A 224 6.69 -12.47 -0.11
N GLN A 225 5.92 -12.48 -1.19
CA GLN A 225 4.48 -12.71 -1.16
C GLN A 225 4.04 -13.69 -2.24
N ILE A 226 3.08 -14.53 -1.89
CA ILE A 226 2.36 -15.40 -2.80
C ILE A 226 0.90 -14.98 -2.81
N ASN A 227 0.37 -14.72 -4.00
CA ASN A 227 -1.05 -14.45 -4.22
C ASN A 227 -1.56 -15.41 -5.29
N ASP A 228 -2.73 -15.97 -5.12
CA ASP A 228 -3.35 -16.90 -6.06
C ASP A 228 -4.82 -16.55 -6.32
N ASP A 229 -5.45 -17.25 -7.24
CA ASP A 229 -6.85 -17.08 -7.60
C ASP A 229 -7.83 -17.54 -6.51
N ASN A 230 -7.36 -18.34 -5.56
CA ASN A 230 -8.13 -18.79 -4.41
C ASN A 230 -8.16 -17.78 -3.27
N TYR A 231 -7.31 -16.75 -3.33
CA TYR A 231 -7.24 -15.77 -2.27
C TYR A 231 -8.44 -14.81 -2.33
N THR A 232 -9.45 -15.12 -1.54
CA THR A 232 -10.73 -14.40 -1.52
C THR A 232 -10.72 -13.10 -0.71
N PHE A 233 -9.59 -12.69 -0.18
CA PHE A 233 -9.48 -11.53 0.72
C PHE A 233 -10.10 -10.24 0.15
N TRP A 234 -10.00 -10.05 -1.16
CA TRP A 234 -10.50 -8.88 -1.86
C TRP A 234 -11.82 -9.12 -2.59
N LYS A 235 -12.21 -10.38 -2.79
CA LYS A 235 -13.42 -10.75 -3.51
C LYS A 235 -14.62 -10.74 -2.57
N LYS A 236 -15.79 -10.38 -3.08
CA LYS A 236 -17.09 -10.41 -2.38
C LYS A 236 -17.16 -9.46 -1.17
N GLN A 237 -16.78 -8.21 -1.37
CA GLN A 237 -16.84 -7.21 -0.30
C GLN A 237 -18.27 -6.90 0.16
N PHE A 238 -19.23 -7.03 -0.73
CA PHE A 238 -20.66 -6.77 -0.50
C PHE A 238 -21.54 -8.00 -0.75
N ALA A 239 -21.00 -9.20 -0.51
CA ALA A 239 -21.73 -10.43 -0.78
C ALA A 239 -23.06 -10.55 0.00
N ASP A 240 -23.16 -9.86 1.14
CA ASP A 240 -24.35 -9.81 1.98
C ASP A 240 -25.40 -8.77 1.53
N THR A 241 -25.12 -8.01 0.47
CA THR A 241 -25.99 -6.92 0.00
C THR A 241 -26.39 -7.05 -1.47
N ASP A 242 -26.00 -8.13 -2.13
CA ASP A 242 -26.18 -8.36 -3.57
C ASP A 242 -25.54 -7.23 -4.46
N VAL A 243 -24.72 -6.37 -3.88
CA VAL A 243 -23.94 -5.39 -4.63
C VAL A 243 -22.72 -6.09 -5.20
N PRO A 244 -22.52 -6.10 -6.53
CA PRO A 244 -21.36 -6.74 -7.13
C PRO A 244 -20.08 -5.99 -6.75
N ASP A 245 -18.96 -6.72 -6.62
CA ASP A 245 -17.66 -6.11 -6.42
C ASP A 245 -17.28 -5.26 -7.63
N PRO A 246 -17.01 -3.97 -7.46
CA PRO A 246 -16.58 -3.12 -8.56
C PRO A 246 -15.14 -3.45 -8.99
N TRP A 247 -14.80 -3.05 -10.23
CA TRP A 247 -13.43 -3.21 -10.74
C TRP A 247 -12.37 -2.53 -9.87
N SER A 248 -12.76 -1.49 -9.14
CA SER A 248 -11.90 -0.71 -8.23
C SER A 248 -11.66 -1.38 -6.87
N THR A 249 -12.22 -2.56 -6.66
CA THR A 249 -12.05 -3.30 -5.39
C THR A 249 -10.59 -3.31 -4.93
N TYR A 250 -10.41 -3.03 -3.65
CA TYR A 250 -9.11 -2.91 -2.98
C TYR A 250 -8.21 -1.75 -3.43
N LEU A 251 -8.67 -0.83 -4.24
CA LEU A 251 -7.92 0.42 -4.41
C LEU A 251 -7.87 1.17 -3.07
N HIS A 252 -6.67 1.54 -2.68
CA HIS A 252 -6.40 2.21 -1.41
C HIS A 252 -5.22 3.16 -1.53
N ILE A 253 -5.04 3.96 -0.50
CA ILE A 253 -3.81 4.73 -0.26
C ILE A 253 -3.12 4.18 0.99
N ASP A 254 -1.80 4.16 0.97
CA ASP A 254 -1.07 3.75 2.15
C ASP A 254 -1.19 4.78 3.27
N ALA A 255 -1.27 4.24 4.45
CA ALA A 255 -1.31 5.03 5.66
C ALA A 255 0.08 5.54 6.12
N THR A 256 1.17 5.13 5.47
CA THR A 256 2.54 5.35 5.92
C THR A 256 3.22 6.41 5.08
N TYR A 257 3.71 7.48 5.72
CA TYR A 257 4.40 8.58 5.06
C TYR A 257 5.91 8.37 5.05
N GLY A 258 6.54 8.90 4.01
CA GLY A 258 8.00 8.96 3.93
C GLY A 258 8.66 7.66 3.53
N MET A 259 7.99 6.84 2.73
CA MET A 259 8.59 5.66 2.11
C MET A 259 8.16 5.55 0.65
N LEU A 260 9.05 5.00 -0.16
CA LEU A 260 8.73 4.43 -1.46
C LEU A 260 8.68 2.92 -1.34
N LYS A 261 7.88 2.31 -2.17
CA LYS A 261 7.75 0.86 -2.27
C LYS A 261 8.18 0.38 -3.64
N CYS A 262 8.68 -0.83 -3.70
CA CYS A 262 9.00 -1.51 -4.95
C CYS A 262 8.36 -2.90 -4.94
N ALA A 263 7.74 -3.29 -6.04
CA ALA A 263 7.30 -4.65 -6.31
C ALA A 263 8.25 -5.27 -7.34
N LEU A 264 8.92 -6.36 -6.97
CA LEU A 264 9.75 -7.17 -7.88
C LEU A 264 8.96 -8.41 -8.28
N TYR A 265 8.74 -8.61 -9.57
CA TYR A 265 8.12 -9.81 -10.12
C TYR A 265 9.19 -10.88 -10.34
N LEU A 266 8.96 -12.06 -9.81
CA LEU A 266 9.93 -13.17 -9.95
C LEU A 266 9.70 -14.02 -11.20
N HIS A 267 8.59 -13.81 -11.86
CA HIS A 267 8.19 -14.44 -13.14
C HIS A 267 7.29 -13.46 -13.92
N ASP A 268 7.00 -13.79 -15.16
CA ASP A 268 6.15 -12.97 -16.01
C ASP A 268 4.74 -12.85 -15.45
N ILE A 269 4.25 -11.62 -15.37
CA ILE A 269 2.92 -11.26 -14.89
C ILE A 269 2.14 -10.64 -16.04
N GLY A 270 1.23 -11.41 -16.59
CA GLY A 270 0.24 -10.93 -17.55
C GLY A 270 -0.99 -10.29 -16.86
N PRO A 271 -2.00 -9.87 -17.65
CA PRO A 271 -3.21 -9.24 -17.13
C PRO A 271 -3.94 -10.07 -16.06
N ASP A 272 -4.03 -11.39 -16.25
CA ASP A 272 -4.71 -12.30 -15.33
C ASP A 272 -3.85 -12.73 -14.13
N GLY A 273 -2.53 -12.49 -14.18
CA GLY A 273 -1.59 -12.78 -13.09
C GLY A 273 -1.65 -11.79 -11.93
N GLY A 274 -2.59 -10.84 -11.97
CA GLY A 274 -2.78 -9.84 -10.92
C GLY A 274 -1.65 -8.80 -10.87
N PRO A 275 -1.33 -8.09 -11.97
CA PRO A 275 -0.29 -7.08 -11.98
C PRO A 275 -0.59 -5.99 -10.94
N PHE A 276 0.45 -5.39 -10.36
CA PHE A 276 0.31 -4.23 -9.52
C PHE A 276 -0.41 -3.11 -10.26
N CYS A 277 -1.40 -2.49 -9.64
CA CYS A 277 -2.18 -1.44 -10.24
C CYS A 277 -1.98 -0.11 -9.52
N TYR A 278 -1.88 0.97 -10.29
CA TYR A 278 -1.71 2.31 -9.79
C TYR A 278 -2.57 3.31 -10.58
N VAL A 279 -3.13 4.28 -9.89
CA VAL A 279 -3.81 5.41 -10.52
C VAL A 279 -2.79 6.52 -10.70
N ARG A 280 -2.26 6.66 -11.89
CA ARG A 280 -1.14 7.52 -12.25
C ARG A 280 -1.40 8.98 -11.89
N GLY A 281 -0.48 9.63 -11.21
CA GLY A 281 -0.60 11.02 -10.76
C GLY A 281 -1.46 11.23 -9.50
N SER A 282 -2.11 10.18 -8.98
CA SER A 282 -2.99 10.30 -7.81
C SER A 282 -2.26 10.62 -6.50
N HIS A 283 -0.95 10.41 -6.43
CA HIS A 283 -0.11 10.82 -5.28
C HIS A 283 -0.06 12.35 -5.10
N HIS A 284 -0.44 13.13 -6.12
CA HIS A 284 -0.62 14.57 -6.03
C HIS A 284 -1.97 14.98 -5.42
N ALA A 285 -2.90 14.04 -5.22
CA ALA A 285 -4.16 14.32 -4.56
C ALA A 285 -3.90 14.82 -3.13
N LYS A 286 -4.41 16.02 -2.84
CA LYS A 286 -4.18 16.66 -1.54
C LYS A 286 -5.06 16.01 -0.49
N VAL A 287 -4.44 15.26 0.40
CA VAL A 287 -5.10 14.74 1.60
C VAL A 287 -4.64 15.58 2.79
N GLY A 288 -5.55 16.37 3.33
CA GLY A 288 -5.26 17.16 4.53
C GLY A 288 -4.82 16.27 5.69
N TRP A 289 -4.01 16.80 6.61
CA TRP A 289 -3.52 16.04 7.77
C TRP A 289 -4.68 15.37 8.54
N PHE A 290 -5.73 16.12 8.83
CA PHE A 290 -6.89 15.59 9.56
C PHE A 290 -7.61 14.49 8.78
N GLU A 291 -7.87 14.72 7.49
CA GLU A 291 -8.50 13.70 6.64
C GLU A 291 -7.66 12.42 6.56
N GLY A 292 -6.35 12.54 6.37
CA GLY A 292 -5.44 11.39 6.36
C GLY A 292 -5.46 10.62 7.68
N MET A 293 -5.60 11.33 8.82
CA MET A 293 -5.74 10.71 10.13
C MET A 293 -7.09 10.01 10.30
N VAL A 294 -8.18 10.62 9.83
CA VAL A 294 -9.52 10.03 9.86
C VAL A 294 -9.57 8.74 9.04
N ARG A 295 -9.08 8.77 7.80
CA ARG A 295 -9.02 7.59 6.91
C ARG A 295 -8.30 6.43 7.59
N ARG A 296 -7.11 6.68 8.08
CA ARG A 296 -6.29 5.70 8.77
C ARG A 296 -6.95 5.16 10.05
N THR A 297 -7.63 6.02 10.79
CA THR A 297 -8.30 5.61 12.02
C THR A 297 -9.44 4.64 11.74
N ASN A 298 -10.22 4.89 10.68
CA ASN A 298 -11.29 3.98 10.29
C ASN A 298 -10.74 2.60 9.88
N ASP A 299 -9.65 2.56 9.12
CA ASP A 299 -9.00 1.30 8.76
C ASP A 299 -8.44 0.57 10.00
N PHE A 300 -7.80 1.32 10.90
CA PHE A 300 -7.21 0.77 12.12
C PHE A 300 -8.25 0.18 13.07
N CYS A 301 -9.39 0.84 13.27
CA CYS A 301 -10.47 0.30 14.12
C CYS A 301 -11.36 -0.72 13.41
N GLY A 302 -11.07 -1.07 12.16
CA GLY A 302 -11.81 -2.04 11.39
C GLY A 302 -13.18 -1.56 10.91
N PHE A 303 -13.42 -0.24 10.91
CA PHE A 303 -14.66 0.35 10.39
C PHE A 303 -14.72 0.32 8.86
N SER A 304 -13.58 0.15 8.22
CA SER A 304 -13.45 -0.10 6.78
C SER A 304 -13.72 -1.56 6.38
N GLY A 305 -13.91 -2.44 7.36
CA GLY A 305 -14.11 -3.88 7.13
C GLY A 305 -15.38 -4.20 6.34
N ARG A 306 -15.41 -5.43 5.79
CA ARG A 306 -16.46 -5.94 4.90
C ARG A 306 -17.73 -6.37 5.62
N LYS A 307 -17.61 -6.66 6.91
CA LYS A 307 -18.71 -7.20 7.71
C LYS A 307 -19.81 -6.15 7.91
N PRO A 308 -21.09 -6.57 7.93
CA PRO A 308 -22.21 -5.66 8.18
C PRO A 308 -22.06 -4.82 9.44
N GLU A 309 -21.53 -5.40 10.52
CA GLU A 309 -21.30 -4.69 11.78
C GLU A 309 -20.24 -3.60 11.67
N ALA A 310 -19.23 -3.80 10.81
CA ALA A 310 -18.22 -2.76 10.55
C ALA A 310 -18.81 -1.60 9.77
N ARG A 311 -19.65 -1.87 8.74
CA ARG A 311 -20.38 -0.84 8.00
C ARG A 311 -21.34 -0.06 8.92
N LYS A 312 -22.07 -0.77 9.79
CA LYS A 312 -22.95 -0.13 10.79
C LYS A 312 -22.18 0.81 11.72
N LYS A 313 -21.03 0.39 12.24
CA LYS A 313 -20.17 1.24 13.08
C LYS A 313 -19.63 2.44 12.31
N PHE A 314 -19.24 2.26 11.05
CA PHE A 314 -18.81 3.35 10.18
C PHE A 314 -19.94 4.36 9.94
N MET A 315 -21.15 3.89 9.63
CA MET A 315 -22.33 4.74 9.46
C MET A 315 -22.80 5.42 10.76
N ALA A 316 -22.47 4.87 11.92
CA ALA A 316 -22.72 5.49 13.21
C ALA A 316 -21.86 6.74 13.48
N LEU A 317 -20.75 6.90 12.75
CA LEU A 317 -19.90 8.09 12.85
C LEU A 317 -20.56 9.32 12.23
N PRO A 318 -20.23 10.54 12.70
CA PRO A 318 -20.58 11.78 12.00
C PRO A 318 -20.05 11.77 10.54
N ARG A 319 -20.77 12.42 9.64
CA ARG A 319 -20.44 12.46 8.20
C ARG A 319 -18.96 12.82 7.94
N MET A 320 -18.45 13.83 8.64
CA MET A 320 -17.08 14.31 8.48
C MET A 320 -16.00 13.24 8.83
N LEU A 321 -16.36 12.23 9.62
CA LEU A 321 -15.49 11.13 10.01
C LEU A 321 -15.67 9.86 9.16
N ARG A 322 -16.59 9.88 8.18
CA ARG A 322 -16.83 8.75 7.27
C ARG A 322 -15.90 8.82 6.06
N LYS A 323 -14.62 8.62 6.27
CA LYS A 323 -13.59 8.59 5.23
C LYS A 323 -12.73 7.34 5.42
N LYS A 324 -12.44 6.63 4.33
CA LYS A 324 -11.66 5.38 4.35
C LYS A 324 -10.42 5.53 3.47
N ALA A 325 -9.32 4.88 3.83
CA ALA A 325 -8.13 4.78 2.98
C ALA A 325 -8.28 3.64 1.95
N ASP A 326 -8.88 2.51 2.36
CA ASP A 326 -9.34 1.45 1.47
C ASP A 326 -10.79 1.76 1.06
N PHE A 327 -10.97 2.44 -0.05
CA PHE A 327 -12.25 2.94 -0.55
C PHE A 327 -12.68 2.27 -1.88
N GLY A 328 -11.85 1.39 -2.44
CA GLY A 328 -12.08 0.88 -3.78
C GLY A 328 -13.39 0.12 -3.94
N ALA A 329 -13.77 -0.71 -2.96
CA ALA A 329 -15.05 -1.40 -3.00
C ALA A 329 -16.25 -0.45 -2.88
N ASP A 330 -16.05 0.75 -2.31
CA ASP A 330 -17.11 1.74 -2.12
C ASP A 330 -17.30 2.62 -3.38
N VAL A 331 -16.39 2.52 -4.35
CA VAL A 331 -16.47 3.26 -5.63
C VAL A 331 -17.33 2.47 -6.60
N LEU A 332 -18.58 2.85 -6.73
CA LEU A 332 -19.52 2.20 -7.67
C LEU A 332 -19.09 2.43 -9.12
N ASP A 333 -19.24 1.41 -9.95
CA ASP A 333 -18.73 1.39 -11.34
C ASP A 333 -19.22 2.54 -12.22
N ASP A 334 -20.46 2.99 -12.04
CA ASP A 334 -21.07 4.06 -12.82
C ASP A 334 -20.87 5.46 -12.23
N SER A 335 -20.14 5.56 -11.12
CA SER A 335 -19.92 6.85 -10.46
C SER A 335 -18.88 7.70 -11.19
N ALA A 336 -18.98 9.03 -11.07
CA ALA A 336 -17.97 9.96 -11.57
C ALA A 336 -16.58 9.68 -10.98
N ALA A 337 -16.53 9.24 -9.72
CA ALA A 337 -15.31 8.82 -9.06
C ALA A 337 -14.68 7.60 -9.74
N SER A 338 -15.49 6.58 -10.08
CA SER A 338 -15.02 5.40 -10.82
C SER A 338 -14.44 5.79 -12.17
N LYS A 339 -15.13 6.61 -12.93
CA LYS A 339 -14.68 7.06 -14.26
C LYS A 339 -13.32 7.78 -14.17
N SER A 340 -13.18 8.73 -13.25
CA SER A 340 -11.95 9.49 -13.05
C SER A 340 -10.75 8.59 -12.68
N VAL A 341 -10.98 7.60 -11.81
CA VAL A 341 -9.95 6.65 -11.39
C VAL A 341 -9.60 5.68 -12.52
N ARG A 342 -10.60 5.21 -13.28
CA ARG A 342 -10.42 4.25 -14.38
C ARG A 342 -9.58 4.84 -15.51
N GLU A 343 -9.81 6.10 -15.88
CA GLU A 343 -9.06 6.79 -16.93
C GLU A 343 -7.55 6.86 -16.64
N ALA A 344 -7.16 6.99 -15.37
CA ALA A 344 -5.76 7.08 -14.96
C ALA A 344 -5.19 5.74 -14.43
N HIS A 345 -5.98 4.67 -14.48
CA HIS A 345 -5.58 3.36 -13.97
C HIS A 345 -4.54 2.73 -14.89
N PHE A 346 -3.45 2.27 -14.29
CA PHE A 346 -2.34 1.59 -14.93
C PHE A 346 -2.09 0.24 -14.24
N ALA A 347 -2.05 -0.83 -15.02
CA ALA A 347 -1.67 -2.16 -14.57
C ALA A 347 -0.24 -2.48 -15.03
N ALA A 348 0.67 -2.60 -14.08
CA ALA A 348 2.08 -2.85 -14.34
C ALA A 348 2.32 -4.35 -14.63
N THR A 349 2.03 -4.80 -15.84
CA THR A 349 2.40 -6.13 -16.33
C THR A 349 3.91 -6.21 -16.59
N SER A 350 4.45 -7.42 -16.77
CA SER A 350 5.87 -7.63 -17.08
C SER A 350 6.32 -6.99 -18.40
N ASN A 351 5.39 -6.65 -19.29
CA ASN A 351 5.70 -5.88 -20.50
C ASN A 351 6.30 -4.49 -20.21
N TYR A 352 6.04 -3.94 -19.03
CA TYR A 352 6.61 -2.68 -18.56
C TYR A 352 7.87 -2.86 -17.70
N GLY A 353 8.25 -4.10 -17.40
CA GLY A 353 9.39 -4.45 -16.57
C GLY A 353 9.02 -5.31 -15.37
N ASN A 354 10.04 -5.83 -14.71
CA ASN A 354 9.91 -6.71 -13.56
C ASN A 354 10.12 -6.00 -12.20
N CYS A 355 10.38 -4.69 -12.23
CA CYS A 355 10.60 -3.85 -11.05
C CYS A 355 9.69 -2.62 -11.13
N VAL A 356 8.73 -2.51 -10.20
CA VAL A 356 7.74 -1.44 -10.15
C VAL A 356 7.97 -0.61 -8.90
N LEU A 357 8.54 0.59 -9.05
CA LEU A 357 8.72 1.56 -7.96
C LEU A 357 7.49 2.48 -7.86
N PHE A 358 6.99 2.74 -6.66
CA PHE A 358 5.79 3.56 -6.49
C PHE A 358 5.73 4.30 -5.15
N ASP A 359 5.01 5.43 -5.16
CA ASP A 359 4.63 6.17 -3.96
C ASP A 359 3.30 5.63 -3.42
N GLY A 360 3.32 5.08 -2.21
CA GLY A 360 2.13 4.55 -1.57
C GLY A 360 1.04 5.59 -1.22
N HIS A 361 1.32 6.88 -1.36
CA HIS A 361 0.31 7.92 -1.19
C HIS A 361 -0.65 8.02 -2.37
N GLY A 362 -0.26 7.51 -3.54
CA GLY A 362 -1.17 7.39 -4.66
C GLY A 362 -2.14 6.22 -4.49
N ILE A 363 -3.22 6.26 -5.25
CA ILE A 363 -4.24 5.22 -5.27
C ILE A 363 -3.66 3.98 -5.96
N HIS A 364 -3.57 2.87 -5.24
CA HIS A 364 -2.97 1.66 -5.77
C HIS A 364 -3.60 0.39 -5.17
N ARG A 365 -3.25 -0.74 -5.76
CA ARG A 365 -3.55 -2.07 -5.23
C ARG A 365 -2.57 -3.12 -5.75
N GLY A 366 -2.40 -4.24 -5.03
CA GLY A 366 -1.99 -5.49 -5.66
C GLY A 366 -3.13 -5.96 -6.56
N GLY A 367 -2.84 -6.25 -7.82
CA GLY A 367 -3.87 -6.71 -8.75
C GLY A 367 -4.49 -8.04 -8.31
N MET A 368 -5.72 -8.29 -8.74
CA MET A 368 -6.41 -9.55 -8.50
C MET A 368 -5.79 -10.62 -9.39
N VAL A 369 -5.35 -11.72 -8.81
CA VAL A 369 -4.94 -12.90 -9.56
C VAL A 369 -6.22 -13.62 -9.98
N ASN A 370 -6.45 -13.68 -11.28
CA ASN A 370 -7.61 -14.38 -11.86
C ASN A 370 -7.25 -15.81 -12.26
N LYS A 371 -5.97 -16.06 -12.56
CA LYS A 371 -5.49 -17.38 -12.96
C LYS A 371 -4.08 -17.63 -12.45
N GLY A 372 -3.90 -18.75 -11.76
CA GLY A 372 -2.59 -19.22 -11.31
C GLY A 372 -2.11 -18.53 -10.05
N GLU A 373 -0.82 -18.24 -9.99
CA GLU A 373 -0.15 -17.72 -8.80
C GLU A 373 0.80 -16.58 -9.19
N ARG A 374 0.83 -15.53 -8.38
CA ARG A 374 1.83 -14.46 -8.45
C ARG A 374 2.80 -14.56 -7.29
N ARG A 375 4.09 -14.74 -7.59
CA ARG A 375 5.20 -14.61 -6.65
C ARG A 375 5.90 -13.27 -6.87
N CYS A 376 5.90 -12.44 -5.86
CA CYS A 376 6.56 -11.13 -5.92
C CYS A 376 7.24 -10.81 -4.59
N VAL A 377 8.15 -9.84 -4.64
CA VAL A 377 8.83 -9.34 -3.45
C VAL A 377 8.48 -7.86 -3.30
N PHE A 378 7.83 -7.50 -2.22
CA PHE A 378 7.66 -6.10 -1.86
C PHE A 378 8.85 -5.62 -1.05
N VAL A 379 9.45 -4.52 -1.50
CA VAL A 379 10.59 -3.86 -0.85
C VAL A 379 10.16 -2.46 -0.41
N LEU A 380 10.43 -2.11 0.83
CA LEU A 380 10.17 -0.78 1.36
C LEU A 380 11.50 -0.02 1.50
N LEU A 381 11.51 1.18 0.96
CA LEU A 381 12.61 2.14 1.06
C LEU A 381 12.17 3.26 2.02
N ALA A 382 12.85 3.40 3.14
CA ALA A 382 12.53 4.37 4.17
C ALA A 382 13.81 5.00 4.77
N GLU A 383 13.61 6.09 5.51
CA GLU A 383 14.70 6.83 6.18
C GLU A 383 15.61 5.92 7.02
N VAL A 384 16.91 6.21 6.97
CA VAL A 384 17.96 5.51 7.73
C VAL A 384 17.91 5.90 9.21
#